data_252ceeef4976a551872014fd8f27ff42
#
_entry.id   252ceeef4976a551872014fd8f27ff42
#
_cell.length_a   1.000
_cell.length_b   1.000
_cell.length_c   1.000
_cell.angle_alpha   90.00
_cell.angle_beta   90.00
_cell.angle_gamma   90.00
#
_symmetry.space_group_name_H-M   'P 1'
#
loop_
_entity.id
_entity.type
_entity.pdbx_description
1 polymer ?
#
loop_
_entity_poly.entity_id
_entity_poly.type
_entity_poly.pdbx_seq_one_letter_code
_entity_poly.pdbx_strand_id
1 'polypeptide(L)'
;MLQSFRRTLGFTLVELIVVIILLGILSAFAASRYSGRNDLVALTTQQEILASLRLTQSRAMQRTGYCNRWLLTSAAAVQVSPQAMQGSCLSVFPSNPTDPSWVDAAASGVALSLAGSGGASFLDFDSLGRATQCISAGCTVSISSSTHNEVRQVCINTEGYIYAC
;
A
#
# COMPACT_ATOMS: atom_id res chain seq x y z
N MET A 1 61.84 -22.36 -18.11
CA MET A 1 60.57 -21.89 -17.54
C MET A 1 60.78 -20.46 -17.03
N LEU A 2 60.29 -19.46 -17.78
CA LEU A 2 60.40 -18.07 -17.38
C LEU A 2 59.08 -17.65 -16.72
N GLN A 3 59.06 -17.46 -15.39
CA GLN A 3 57.90 -16.91 -14.67
C GLN A 3 57.87 -15.39 -14.91
N SER A 4 56.82 -14.94 -15.60
CA SER A 4 56.53 -13.53 -15.78
C SER A 4 55.97 -12.98 -14.45
N PHE A 5 56.78 -12.19 -13.75
CA PHE A 5 56.34 -11.39 -12.58
C PHE A 5 55.39 -10.30 -13.05
N ARG A 6 54.08 -10.44 -12.84
CA ARG A 6 53.12 -9.34 -13.01
C ARG A 6 53.38 -8.33 -11.88
N ARG A 7 53.85 -7.15 -12.27
CA ARG A 7 53.90 -6.02 -11.34
C ARG A 7 52.47 -5.61 -10.95
N THR A 8 52.11 -5.79 -9.70
CA THR A 8 50.92 -5.18 -9.12
C THR A 8 51.20 -3.68 -8.95
N LEU A 9 50.53 -2.86 -9.75
CA LEU A 9 50.56 -1.40 -9.60
C LEU A 9 49.76 -1.07 -8.31
N GLY A 10 50.41 -0.55 -7.29
CA GLY A 10 49.77 -0.06 -6.07
C GLY A 10 49.07 1.28 -6.35
N PHE A 11 48.00 1.54 -5.60
CA PHE A 11 47.26 2.83 -5.62
C PHE A 11 48.19 3.98 -5.18
N THR A 12 48.12 5.10 -5.86
CA THR A 12 48.80 6.32 -5.45
C THR A 12 48.05 7.01 -4.31
N LEU A 13 48.76 7.68 -3.42
CA LEU A 13 48.16 8.45 -2.31
C LEU A 13 47.17 9.51 -2.84
N VAL A 14 47.49 10.13 -3.96
CA VAL A 14 46.62 11.13 -4.62
C VAL A 14 45.30 10.52 -5.11
N GLU A 15 45.32 9.30 -5.67
CA GLU A 15 44.15 8.58 -6.13
C GLU A 15 43.21 8.25 -4.97
N LEU A 16 43.74 7.87 -3.81
CA LEU A 16 42.97 7.64 -2.61
C LEU A 16 42.29 8.94 -2.10
N ILE A 17 43.01 10.04 -2.04
CA ILE A 17 42.47 11.34 -1.60
C ILE A 17 41.34 11.81 -2.53
N VAL A 18 41.53 11.70 -3.85
CA VAL A 18 40.49 12.10 -4.81
C VAL A 18 39.22 11.25 -4.63
N VAL A 19 39.35 9.95 -4.42
CA VAL A 19 38.21 9.06 -4.19
C VAL A 19 37.43 9.43 -2.92
N ILE A 20 38.11 9.70 -1.80
CA ILE A 20 37.41 10.08 -0.56
C ILE A 20 36.72 11.45 -0.67
N ILE A 21 37.31 12.40 -1.39
CA ILE A 21 36.66 13.70 -1.65
C ILE A 21 35.40 13.50 -2.51
N LEU A 22 35.46 12.71 -3.59
CA LEU A 22 34.31 12.41 -4.43
C LEU A 22 33.20 11.70 -3.65
N LEU A 23 33.55 10.70 -2.83
CA LEU A 23 32.59 10.02 -1.97
C LEU A 23 31.96 10.97 -0.95
N GLY A 24 32.73 11.89 -0.38
CA GLY A 24 32.23 12.93 0.53
C GLY A 24 31.17 13.83 -0.11
N ILE A 25 31.42 14.29 -1.33
CA ILE A 25 30.47 15.11 -2.08
C ILE A 25 29.22 14.31 -2.43
N LEU A 26 29.36 13.07 -2.94
CA LEU A 26 28.24 12.21 -3.31
C LEU A 26 27.38 11.85 -2.09
N SER A 27 27.99 11.63 -0.90
CA SER A 27 27.23 11.31 0.31
C SER A 27 26.36 12.47 0.78
N ALA A 28 26.79 13.72 0.64
CA ALA A 28 26.00 14.91 0.97
C ALA A 28 24.76 15.03 0.07
N PHE A 29 24.89 14.74 -1.23
CA PHE A 29 23.75 14.73 -2.16
C PHE A 29 22.80 13.53 -1.91
N ALA A 30 23.31 12.35 -1.56
CA ALA A 30 22.51 11.17 -1.27
C ALA A 30 21.63 11.38 -0.02
N ALA A 31 22.16 12.00 1.04
CA ALA A 31 21.44 12.26 2.27
C ALA A 31 20.19 13.12 2.06
N SER A 32 20.26 14.14 1.19
CA SER A 32 19.11 15.03 0.90
C SER A 32 17.97 14.33 0.15
N ARG A 33 18.25 13.28 -0.60
CA ARG A 33 17.24 12.49 -1.34
C ARG A 33 16.50 11.48 -0.46
N TYR A 34 17.04 11.15 0.71
CA TYR A 34 16.44 10.15 1.59
C TYR A 34 15.20 10.68 2.33
N SER A 35 15.11 12.00 2.53
CA SER A 35 14.00 12.63 3.28
C SER A 35 12.64 12.61 2.54
N GLY A 36 12.61 12.49 1.21
CA GLY A 36 11.37 12.49 0.41
C GLY A 36 10.71 11.11 0.25
N ARG A 37 11.25 10.06 0.88
CA ARG A 37 10.80 8.69 0.63
C ARG A 37 9.46 8.37 1.30
N ASN A 38 9.14 9.05 2.40
CA ASN A 38 7.94 8.76 3.18
C ASN A 38 6.66 9.30 2.54
N ASP A 39 6.73 10.42 1.81
CA ASP A 39 5.59 10.97 1.06
C ASP A 39 5.18 10.05 -0.09
N LEU A 40 6.18 9.38 -0.71
CA LEU A 40 5.94 8.38 -1.75
C LEU A 40 5.28 7.12 -1.21
N VAL A 41 5.58 6.72 0.03
CA VAL A 41 4.99 5.52 0.65
C VAL A 41 3.50 5.71 0.88
N ALA A 42 3.06 6.83 1.44
CA ALA A 42 1.63 7.11 1.64
C ALA A 42 0.88 7.18 0.29
N LEU A 43 1.50 7.75 -0.74
CA LEU A 43 0.94 7.80 -2.09
C LEU A 43 0.84 6.41 -2.73
N THR A 44 1.87 5.57 -2.62
CA THR A 44 1.82 4.20 -3.16
C THR A 44 0.77 3.37 -2.46
N THR A 45 0.68 3.43 -1.13
CA THR A 45 -0.37 2.73 -0.38
C THR A 45 -1.77 3.24 -0.74
N GLN A 46 -1.94 4.55 -1.01
CA GLN A 46 -3.21 5.08 -1.51
C GLN A 46 -3.62 4.43 -2.84
N GLN A 47 -2.67 4.27 -3.78
CA GLN A 47 -2.94 3.61 -5.05
C GLN A 47 -3.22 2.10 -4.89
N GLU A 48 -2.55 1.44 -3.96
CA GLU A 48 -2.80 0.03 -3.62
C GLU A 48 -4.21 -0.14 -3.02
N ILE A 49 -4.63 0.71 -2.09
CA ILE A 49 -6.00 0.71 -1.54
C ILE A 49 -7.04 0.97 -2.63
N LEU A 50 -6.81 1.94 -3.52
CA LEU A 50 -7.67 2.20 -4.68
C LEU A 50 -7.80 0.96 -5.57
N ALA A 51 -6.70 0.30 -5.88
CA ALA A 51 -6.69 -0.91 -6.70
C ALA A 51 -7.41 -2.07 -6.01
N SER A 52 -7.17 -2.28 -4.72
CA SER A 52 -7.79 -3.31 -3.88
C SER A 52 -9.32 -3.15 -3.82
N LEU A 53 -9.79 -1.94 -3.54
CA LEU A 53 -11.23 -1.61 -3.50
C LEU A 53 -11.89 -1.81 -4.86
N ARG A 54 -11.28 -1.30 -5.94
CA ARG A 54 -11.79 -1.43 -7.31
C ARG A 54 -11.81 -2.88 -7.79
N LEU A 55 -10.83 -3.68 -7.39
CA LEU A 55 -10.81 -5.12 -7.68
C LEU A 55 -11.99 -5.83 -7.00
N THR A 56 -12.23 -5.55 -5.71
CA THR A 56 -13.36 -6.11 -4.96
C THR A 56 -14.70 -5.67 -5.57
N GLN A 57 -14.83 -4.40 -5.90
CA GLN A 57 -16.00 -3.83 -6.58
C GLN A 57 -16.26 -4.50 -7.93
N SER A 58 -15.24 -4.62 -8.77
CA SER A 58 -15.34 -5.28 -10.08
C SER A 58 -15.78 -6.73 -9.95
N ARG A 59 -15.25 -7.45 -8.97
CA ARG A 59 -15.67 -8.83 -8.67
C ARG A 59 -17.13 -8.88 -8.22
N ALA A 60 -17.59 -7.93 -7.41
CA ALA A 60 -18.98 -7.85 -6.96
C ALA A 60 -19.95 -7.68 -8.12
N MET A 61 -19.60 -6.82 -9.10
CA MET A 61 -20.42 -6.62 -10.29
C MET A 61 -20.41 -7.82 -11.24
N GLN A 62 -19.34 -8.62 -11.25
CA GLN A 62 -19.21 -9.78 -12.15
C GLN A 62 -19.76 -11.09 -11.55
N ARG A 63 -19.84 -11.21 -10.24
CA ARG A 63 -20.19 -12.45 -9.55
C ARG A 63 -21.28 -12.24 -8.50
N THR A 64 -22.52 -12.46 -8.92
CA THR A 64 -23.69 -12.36 -8.04
C THR A 64 -23.74 -13.55 -7.08
N GLY A 65 -24.09 -13.31 -5.82
CA GLY A 65 -24.26 -14.37 -4.81
C GLY A 65 -22.98 -14.83 -4.12
N TYR A 66 -21.82 -14.26 -4.45
CA TYR A 66 -20.57 -14.51 -3.75
C TYR A 66 -20.27 -13.44 -2.69
N CYS A 67 -19.36 -13.77 -1.78
CA CYS A 67 -18.87 -12.82 -0.79
C CYS A 67 -18.00 -11.76 -1.46
N ASN A 68 -18.38 -10.50 -1.33
CA ASN A 68 -17.68 -9.35 -1.87
C ASN A 68 -17.34 -8.38 -0.74
N ARG A 69 -16.85 -8.93 0.38
CA ARG A 69 -16.44 -8.18 1.57
C ARG A 69 -14.99 -7.78 1.47
N TRP A 70 -14.75 -6.49 1.51
CA TRP A 70 -13.43 -5.91 1.72
C TRP A 70 -13.27 -5.56 3.20
N LEU A 71 -12.29 -6.17 3.86
CA LEU A 71 -12.02 -6.04 5.29
C LEU A 71 -10.78 -5.18 5.49
N LEU A 72 -10.81 -4.29 6.48
CA LEU A 72 -9.73 -3.40 6.84
C LEU A 72 -9.39 -3.53 8.32
N THR A 73 -8.09 -3.52 8.63
CA THR A 73 -7.52 -3.29 9.96
C THR A 73 -6.60 -2.08 9.90
N SER A 74 -6.08 -1.63 11.04
CA SER A 74 -5.06 -0.56 11.03
C SER A 74 -3.77 -0.94 10.29
N ALA A 75 -3.49 -2.23 10.14
CA ALA A 75 -2.26 -2.77 9.58
C ALA A 75 -2.39 -3.21 8.12
N ALA A 76 -3.60 -3.54 7.65
CA ALA A 76 -3.76 -4.15 6.33
C ALA A 76 -5.22 -4.10 5.84
N ALA A 77 -5.40 -4.36 4.53
CA ALA A 77 -6.71 -4.50 3.92
C ALA A 77 -6.72 -5.62 2.88
N VAL A 78 -7.86 -6.31 2.71
CA VAL A 78 -8.01 -7.41 1.74
C VAL A 78 -9.48 -7.75 1.48
N GLN A 79 -9.81 -8.26 0.30
CA GLN A 79 -11.07 -8.97 0.08
C GLN A 79 -11.01 -10.33 0.76
N VAL A 80 -11.95 -10.61 1.68
CA VAL A 80 -12.03 -11.88 2.38
C VAL A 80 -13.00 -12.83 1.69
N SER A 81 -12.68 -14.13 1.74
CA SER A 81 -13.53 -15.23 1.24
C SER A 81 -14.14 -15.05 -0.15
N PRO A 82 -13.38 -14.62 -1.19
CA PRO A 82 -13.92 -14.28 -2.50
C PRO A 82 -14.60 -15.48 -3.22
N GLN A 83 -14.39 -16.71 -2.75
CA GLN A 83 -15.00 -17.93 -3.26
C GLN A 83 -16.21 -18.41 -2.44
N ALA A 84 -16.47 -17.78 -1.29
CA ALA A 84 -17.59 -18.16 -0.42
C ALA A 84 -18.91 -17.56 -0.93
N MET A 85 -20.03 -18.16 -0.57
CA MET A 85 -21.36 -17.59 -0.83
C MET A 85 -21.60 -16.34 0.04
N GLN A 86 -22.46 -15.45 -0.41
CA GLN A 86 -22.72 -14.16 0.24
C GLN A 86 -23.09 -14.26 1.73
N GLY A 87 -23.81 -15.30 2.15
CA GLY A 87 -24.16 -15.54 3.56
C GLY A 87 -23.02 -16.06 4.43
N SER A 88 -21.86 -16.42 3.85
CA SER A 88 -20.72 -17.04 4.51
C SER A 88 -19.47 -16.15 4.48
N CYS A 89 -19.63 -14.83 4.41
CA CYS A 89 -18.54 -13.88 4.45
C CYS A 89 -17.81 -13.90 5.79
N LEU A 90 -16.52 -14.15 5.78
CA LEU A 90 -15.69 -14.04 6.98
C LEU A 90 -15.62 -12.58 7.43
N SER A 91 -15.56 -12.39 8.74
CA SER A 91 -15.32 -11.08 9.39
C SER A 91 -13.98 -11.04 10.09
N VAL A 92 -13.13 -12.05 9.83
CA VAL A 92 -11.81 -12.21 10.44
C VAL A 92 -10.76 -12.06 9.35
N PHE A 93 -9.69 -11.34 9.67
CA PHE A 93 -8.57 -11.13 8.77
C PHE A 93 -7.83 -12.47 8.52
N PRO A 94 -7.54 -12.83 7.26
CA PRO A 94 -6.81 -14.07 6.99
C PRO A 94 -5.37 -13.99 7.51
N SER A 95 -4.89 -15.07 8.13
CA SER A 95 -3.53 -15.14 8.67
C SER A 95 -2.45 -15.18 7.59
N ASN A 96 -2.78 -15.62 6.39
CA ASN A 96 -1.87 -15.66 5.25
C ASN A 96 -2.62 -15.29 3.96
N PRO A 97 -2.81 -14.01 3.70
CA PRO A 97 -3.56 -13.55 2.54
C PRO A 97 -2.79 -13.81 1.24
N THR A 98 -3.42 -14.52 0.32
CA THR A 98 -2.90 -14.79 -1.03
C THR A 98 -3.69 -14.07 -2.11
N ASP A 99 -4.77 -13.36 -1.73
CA ASP A 99 -5.61 -12.64 -2.69
C ASP A 99 -4.89 -11.39 -3.22
N PRO A 100 -4.93 -11.10 -4.53
CA PRO A 100 -4.29 -9.93 -5.12
C PRO A 100 -4.87 -8.59 -4.64
N SER A 101 -5.96 -8.58 -3.89
CA SER A 101 -6.49 -7.38 -3.20
C SER A 101 -5.77 -7.08 -1.88
N TRP A 102 -4.81 -7.91 -1.46
CA TRP A 102 -4.03 -7.70 -0.23
C TRP A 102 -3.19 -6.44 -0.28
N VAL A 103 -3.30 -5.62 0.75
CA VAL A 103 -2.46 -4.44 0.99
C VAL A 103 -1.87 -4.54 2.39
N ASP A 104 -0.55 -4.53 2.50
CA ASP A 104 0.18 -4.54 3.76
C ASP A 104 0.63 -3.12 4.13
N ALA A 105 -0.21 -2.43 4.87
CA ALA A 105 0.08 -1.07 5.32
C ALA A 105 1.16 -1.03 6.42
N ALA A 106 1.21 -2.07 7.27
CA ALA A 106 2.20 -2.15 8.33
C ALA A 106 3.63 -2.27 7.79
N ALA A 107 3.85 -3.09 6.76
CA ALA A 107 5.15 -3.20 6.08
C ALA A 107 5.57 -1.87 5.43
N SER A 108 4.62 -1.06 5.04
CA SER A 108 4.83 0.29 4.49
C SER A 108 5.00 1.36 5.57
N GLY A 109 4.84 1.05 6.86
CA GLY A 109 4.95 2.02 7.96
C GLY A 109 3.80 3.03 8.01
N VAL A 110 2.62 2.68 7.47
CA VAL A 110 1.40 3.50 7.52
C VAL A 110 0.29 2.77 8.26
N ALA A 111 -0.64 3.52 8.83
CA ALA A 111 -1.84 3.00 9.47
C ALA A 111 -3.08 3.36 8.65
N LEU A 112 -4.04 2.43 8.62
CA LEU A 112 -5.31 2.57 7.93
C LEU A 112 -6.45 2.79 8.91
N SER A 113 -7.43 3.61 8.53
CA SER A 113 -8.69 3.76 9.26
C SER A 113 -9.85 3.95 8.28
N LEU A 114 -11.05 3.51 8.67
CA LEU A 114 -12.27 3.62 7.89
C LEU A 114 -13.28 4.47 8.64
N ALA A 115 -13.77 5.51 8.00
CA ALA A 115 -14.83 6.39 8.51
C ALA A 115 -16.06 6.32 7.58
N GLY A 116 -17.23 6.60 8.14
CA GLY A 116 -18.49 6.61 7.38
C GLY A 116 -19.20 5.26 7.29
N SER A 117 -18.57 4.17 7.75
CA SER A 117 -19.10 2.80 7.68
C SER A 117 -20.05 2.40 8.84
N GLY A 118 -20.44 3.35 9.68
CA GLY A 118 -21.27 3.05 10.87
C GLY A 118 -20.53 2.21 11.94
N GLY A 119 -19.19 2.27 11.98
CA GLY A 119 -18.36 1.52 12.93
C GLY A 119 -17.94 0.13 12.40
N ALA A 120 -18.34 -0.26 11.19
CA ALA A 120 -17.86 -1.49 10.58
C ALA A 120 -16.40 -1.33 10.12
N SER A 121 -15.60 -2.38 10.31
CA SER A 121 -14.23 -2.49 9.78
C SER A 121 -14.19 -3.15 8.39
N PHE A 122 -15.32 -3.20 7.69
CA PHE A 122 -15.45 -3.82 6.37
C PHE A 122 -16.43 -3.06 5.48
N LEU A 123 -16.31 -3.31 4.19
CA LEU A 123 -17.23 -2.85 3.16
C LEU A 123 -17.74 -4.04 2.35
N ASP A 124 -19.05 -4.19 2.24
CA ASP A 124 -19.71 -5.19 1.39
C ASP A 124 -20.17 -4.51 0.10
N PHE A 125 -19.70 -4.98 -1.03
CA PHE A 125 -20.10 -4.46 -2.34
C PHE A 125 -21.28 -5.25 -2.90
N ASP A 126 -22.32 -4.54 -3.34
CA ASP A 126 -23.48 -5.11 -4.02
C ASP A 126 -23.19 -5.36 -5.53
N SER A 127 -24.13 -5.97 -6.24
CA SER A 127 -24.01 -6.26 -7.68
C SER A 127 -23.99 -5.02 -8.56
N LEU A 128 -24.33 -3.86 -8.03
CA LEU A 128 -24.21 -2.56 -8.72
C LEU A 128 -22.87 -1.87 -8.43
N GLY A 129 -22.03 -2.47 -7.60
CA GLY A 129 -20.74 -1.93 -7.20
C GLY A 129 -20.81 -0.88 -6.09
N ARG A 130 -21.91 -0.76 -5.37
CA ARG A 130 -22.04 0.17 -4.25
C ARG A 130 -21.61 -0.51 -2.96
N ALA A 131 -20.88 0.19 -2.11
CA ALA A 131 -20.54 -0.27 -0.77
C ALA A 131 -21.76 -0.06 0.15
N THR A 132 -22.34 -1.14 0.67
CA THR A 132 -23.62 -1.10 1.42
C THR A 132 -23.53 -0.28 2.71
N GLN A 133 -22.36 -0.20 3.32
CA GLN A 133 -22.10 0.63 4.50
C GLN A 133 -21.98 2.13 4.18
N CYS A 134 -21.76 2.50 2.92
CA CYS A 134 -21.47 3.88 2.50
C CYS A 134 -22.67 4.60 1.85
N ILE A 135 -23.83 3.96 1.77
CA ILE A 135 -25.01 4.44 1.02
C ILE A 135 -25.55 5.79 1.58
N SER A 136 -25.42 6.04 2.89
CA SER A 136 -26.00 7.23 3.52
C SER A 136 -25.17 8.50 3.37
N ALA A 137 -23.84 8.40 3.46
CA ALA A 137 -22.96 9.57 3.51
C ALA A 137 -21.61 9.36 2.79
N GLY A 138 -21.42 8.21 2.15
CA GLY A 138 -20.12 7.80 1.66
C GLY A 138 -19.19 7.32 2.77
N CYS A 139 -18.03 6.80 2.37
CA CYS A 139 -16.99 6.35 3.29
C CYS A 139 -15.64 6.95 2.91
N THR A 140 -14.74 7.02 3.89
CA THR A 140 -13.36 7.48 3.69
C THR A 140 -12.40 6.50 4.33
N VAL A 141 -11.45 5.98 3.55
CA VAL A 141 -10.29 5.26 4.05
C VAL A 141 -9.15 6.26 4.19
N SER A 142 -8.66 6.46 5.40
CA SER A 142 -7.52 7.33 5.68
C SER A 142 -6.26 6.49 5.86
N ILE A 143 -5.17 6.95 5.23
CA ILE A 143 -3.84 6.37 5.27
C ILE A 143 -2.95 7.39 5.97
N SER A 144 -2.50 7.10 7.18
CA SER A 144 -1.67 8.00 7.99
C SER A 144 -0.28 7.42 8.17
N SER A 145 0.75 8.24 7.93
CA SER A 145 2.13 7.86 8.22
C SER A 145 2.42 8.06 9.71
N SER A 146 3.08 7.09 10.35
CA SER A 146 3.50 7.19 11.75
C SER A 146 4.64 8.19 11.98
N THR A 147 5.38 8.54 10.93
CA THR A 147 6.58 9.37 11.00
C THR A 147 6.37 10.81 10.52
N HIS A 148 5.32 11.06 9.74
CA HIS A 148 5.00 12.38 9.18
C HIS A 148 3.50 12.62 9.33
N ASN A 149 3.11 13.87 9.60
CA ASN A 149 1.69 14.26 9.70
C ASN A 149 0.96 14.24 8.35
N GLU A 150 1.39 13.37 7.42
CA GLU A 150 0.75 13.26 6.13
C GLU A 150 -0.39 12.24 6.19
N VAL A 151 -1.58 12.69 5.80
CA VAL A 151 -2.76 11.86 5.67
C VAL A 151 -3.19 11.87 4.21
N ARG A 152 -3.27 10.70 3.60
CA ARG A 152 -3.88 10.48 2.29
C ARG A 152 -5.22 9.81 2.47
N GLN A 153 -6.14 10.08 1.56
CA GLN A 153 -7.50 9.57 1.68
C GLN A 153 -7.98 8.94 0.37
N VAL A 154 -8.79 7.88 0.52
CA VAL A 154 -9.58 7.28 -0.54
C VAL A 154 -11.04 7.40 -0.15
N CYS A 155 -11.81 8.06 -0.98
CA CYS A 155 -13.23 8.30 -0.77
C CYS A 155 -14.07 7.33 -1.62
N ILE A 156 -15.19 6.90 -1.05
CA ILE A 156 -16.21 6.09 -1.70
C ILE A 156 -17.53 6.86 -1.54
N ASN A 157 -18.11 7.29 -2.63
CA ASN A 157 -19.40 7.99 -2.57
C ASN A 157 -20.58 7.01 -2.41
N THR A 158 -21.77 7.55 -2.23
CA THR A 158 -23.02 6.78 -2.06
C THR A 158 -23.36 5.89 -3.25
N GLU A 159 -22.90 6.23 -4.45
CA GLU A 159 -23.12 5.47 -5.69
C GLU A 159 -22.02 4.44 -5.98
N GLY A 160 -21.01 4.34 -5.11
CA GLY A 160 -19.91 3.39 -5.24
C GLY A 160 -18.71 3.91 -6.04
N TYR A 161 -18.67 5.20 -6.42
CA TYR A 161 -17.47 5.75 -7.07
C TYR A 161 -16.30 5.87 -6.08
N ILE A 162 -15.16 5.26 -6.43
CA ILE A 162 -13.95 5.17 -5.60
C ILE A 162 -12.87 6.07 -6.20
N TYR A 163 -12.35 7.02 -5.40
CA TYR A 163 -11.38 8.02 -5.86
C TYR A 163 -10.44 8.48 -4.74
N ALA A 164 -9.29 9.04 -5.11
CA ALA A 164 -8.41 9.75 -4.19
C ALA A 164 -8.98 11.13 -3.87
N CYS A 165 -9.07 11.48 -2.60
CA CYS A 165 -9.65 12.74 -2.13
C CYS A 165 -8.75 13.51 -1.15
#